data_1239d649f73fad5a85e5a3b599303a6c
#
_entry.id   1239d649f73fad5a85e5a3b599303a6c
#
_cell.length_a   1.000
_cell.length_b   1.000
_cell.length_c   1.000
_cell.angle_alpha   90.00
_cell.angle_beta   90.00
_cell.angle_gamma   90.00
#
_symmetry.space_group_name_H-M   'P 1'
#
loop_
_entity.id
_entity.type
_entity.pdbx_description
1 polymer ?
#
loop_
_entity_poly.entity_id
_entity_poly.type
_entity_poly.pdbx_seq_one_letter_code
_entity_poly.pdbx_strand_id
1 'polypeptide(L)'
;MSDDIRPVPQPGILDIAPYMPGKSGAPGSNAVKLSANESPLGASPKAIEAFRSAAEHLEIYPEGSSKILRLALGEVHGVDPDRIVCGNGSDDLLHLLAQCYLGEGDEAVMNRYGFSVYPIITKAAGASIVMVDETDYTADVDALLAAVTPRTKVVWLANPNNPTGTYLSDAEVRRLHAGLRPDILLVIDSAYAEYVTAADYSVGLKLVAETKNVVMVRTFSKMGLAAARIGWMVGSPELVDAINRIRGPFNVNLPAQLAGAAATRDVEFTARLKAYNAKWRDWITQELDSNHIHVVPSQANFVMVLFPDAEHAKLAFDTLMERGLIVREIGQSYGIPAGLRISIGSEQAMRGVVGILKALVQIA
;
A
#
# COMPACT_ATOMS: atom_id res chain seq x y z
N MET A 1 -15.15 8.77 -45.50
CA MET A 1 -14.46 8.47 -44.25
C MET A 1 -15.30 7.39 -43.62
N SER A 2 -14.83 6.13 -43.55
CA SER A 2 -15.55 5.08 -42.84
C SER A 2 -15.51 5.40 -41.36
N ASP A 3 -16.66 5.75 -40.79
CA ASP A 3 -16.80 5.82 -39.33
C ASP A 3 -16.40 4.45 -38.77
N ASP A 4 -15.27 4.41 -38.08
CA ASP A 4 -14.77 3.20 -37.42
C ASP A 4 -15.70 2.90 -36.24
N ILE A 5 -16.80 2.21 -36.53
CA ILE A 5 -17.80 1.84 -35.55
C ILE A 5 -17.24 0.72 -34.69
N ARG A 6 -16.72 1.06 -33.51
CA ARG A 6 -16.16 0.13 -32.54
C ARG A 6 -16.69 0.43 -31.11
N PRO A 7 -16.64 -0.51 -30.18
CA PRO A 7 -16.93 -0.22 -28.77
C PRO A 7 -16.00 0.88 -28.25
N VAL A 8 -16.61 1.87 -27.60
CA VAL A 8 -15.87 2.99 -26.97
C VAL A 8 -15.92 2.80 -25.46
N PRO A 9 -14.76 2.85 -24.77
CA PRO A 9 -14.74 2.82 -23.32
C PRO A 9 -15.52 3.97 -22.68
N GLN A 10 -15.91 3.82 -21.42
CA GLN A 10 -16.52 4.92 -20.69
C GLN A 10 -15.62 6.15 -20.64
N PRO A 11 -16.20 7.36 -20.52
CA PRO A 11 -15.41 8.60 -20.38
C PRO A 11 -14.38 8.51 -19.27
N GLY A 12 -13.18 9.06 -19.50
CA GLY A 12 -12.07 9.06 -18.53
C GLY A 12 -11.19 7.81 -18.51
N ILE A 13 -11.65 6.67 -19.07
CA ILE A 13 -10.83 5.42 -19.08
C ILE A 13 -9.56 5.61 -19.91
N LEU A 14 -9.65 6.24 -21.07
CA LEU A 14 -8.49 6.46 -21.94
C LEU A 14 -7.53 7.55 -21.43
N ASP A 15 -7.95 8.33 -20.43
CA ASP A 15 -7.13 9.33 -19.76
C ASP A 15 -6.32 8.72 -18.58
N ILE A 16 -6.51 7.43 -18.32
CA ILE A 16 -5.78 6.71 -17.28
C ILE A 16 -4.46 6.20 -17.85
N ALA A 17 -3.33 6.69 -17.30
CA ALA A 17 -2.04 6.06 -17.55
C ALA A 17 -2.01 4.68 -16.87
N PRO A 18 -1.67 3.59 -17.59
CA PRO A 18 -1.55 2.26 -16.99
C PRO A 18 -0.56 2.26 -15.81
N TYR A 19 -0.87 1.49 -14.77
CA TYR A 19 0.04 1.32 -13.64
C TYR A 19 1.38 0.74 -14.11
N MET A 20 2.47 1.43 -13.78
CA MET A 20 3.83 0.99 -14.10
C MET A 20 4.45 0.31 -12.87
N PRO A 21 4.62 -1.02 -12.88
CA PRO A 21 5.28 -1.73 -11.79
C PRO A 21 6.74 -1.33 -11.65
N GLY A 22 7.33 -1.56 -10.47
CA GLY A 22 8.77 -1.43 -10.27
C GLY A 22 9.55 -2.38 -11.17
N LYS A 23 10.73 -1.95 -11.65
CA LYS A 23 11.62 -2.82 -12.43
C LYS A 23 11.96 -4.09 -11.65
N SER A 24 12.20 -5.17 -12.37
CA SER A 24 12.68 -6.44 -11.84
C SER A 24 13.96 -6.83 -12.58
N GLY A 25 14.83 -7.62 -11.97
CA GLY A 25 15.99 -8.21 -12.63
C GLY A 25 15.57 -9.16 -13.76
N ALA A 26 16.49 -9.42 -14.69
CA ALA A 26 16.29 -10.48 -15.67
C ALA A 26 16.12 -11.83 -14.96
N PRO A 27 15.27 -12.74 -15.49
CA PRO A 27 15.14 -14.08 -14.93
C PRO A 27 16.50 -14.77 -14.80
N GLY A 28 16.80 -15.31 -13.61
CA GLY A 28 18.08 -15.97 -13.32
C GLY A 28 19.26 -15.06 -13.01
N SER A 29 19.06 -13.72 -12.97
CA SER A 29 20.10 -12.81 -12.51
C SER A 29 20.23 -12.84 -10.97
N ASN A 30 21.42 -12.49 -10.46
CA ASN A 30 21.64 -12.29 -9.02
C ASN A 30 21.19 -10.91 -8.51
N ALA A 31 20.37 -10.20 -9.30
CA ALA A 31 19.90 -8.88 -8.93
C ALA A 31 18.92 -8.95 -7.74
N VAL A 32 19.10 -8.04 -6.79
CA VAL A 32 18.26 -7.92 -5.60
C VAL A 32 17.16 -6.88 -5.85
N LYS A 33 15.92 -7.31 -5.81
CA LYS A 33 14.75 -6.45 -6.04
C LYS A 33 14.40 -5.68 -4.76
N LEU A 34 14.62 -4.37 -4.79
CA LEU A 34 14.30 -3.42 -3.71
C LEU A 34 13.25 -2.39 -4.17
N SER A 35 12.45 -2.71 -5.19
CA SER A 35 11.54 -1.78 -5.86
C SER A 35 10.06 -1.98 -5.51
N ALA A 36 9.68 -3.07 -4.83
CA ALA A 36 8.28 -3.46 -4.66
C ALA A 36 7.83 -3.63 -3.20
N ASN A 37 8.67 -3.28 -2.23
CA ASN A 37 8.36 -3.36 -0.81
C ASN A 37 7.99 -4.80 -0.38
N GLU A 38 8.69 -5.78 -0.94
CA GLU A 38 8.55 -7.20 -0.59
C GLU A 38 9.26 -7.49 0.74
N SER A 39 8.86 -8.57 1.43
CA SER A 39 9.48 -8.96 2.70
C SER A 39 10.87 -9.58 2.48
N PRO A 40 11.92 -9.06 3.13
CA PRO A 40 13.26 -9.65 3.04
C PRO A 40 13.40 -11.00 3.75
N LEU A 41 12.48 -11.34 4.64
CA LEU A 41 12.45 -12.62 5.35
C LEU A 41 11.61 -13.69 4.62
N GLY A 42 11.05 -13.34 3.44
CA GLY A 42 10.12 -14.22 2.74
C GLY A 42 8.78 -14.33 3.46
N ALA A 43 8.07 -15.45 3.26
CA ALA A 43 6.81 -15.77 3.90
C ALA A 43 7.00 -16.58 5.18
N SER A 44 6.01 -16.54 6.09
CA SER A 44 5.96 -17.44 7.23
C SER A 44 6.03 -18.91 6.78
N PRO A 45 6.88 -19.75 7.40
CA PRO A 45 6.91 -21.19 7.10
C PRO A 45 5.54 -21.86 7.29
N LYS A 46 4.75 -21.44 8.27
CA LYS A 46 3.39 -21.94 8.49
C LYS A 46 2.44 -21.57 7.34
N ALA A 47 2.61 -20.37 6.76
CA ALA A 47 1.85 -19.95 5.60
C ALA A 47 2.23 -20.73 4.34
N ILE A 48 3.53 -21.01 4.14
CA ILE A 48 4.01 -21.84 3.01
C ILE A 48 3.42 -23.26 3.11
N GLU A 49 3.44 -23.86 4.29
CA GLU A 49 2.87 -25.20 4.52
C GLU A 49 1.37 -25.23 4.25
N ALA A 50 0.63 -24.26 4.79
CA ALA A 50 -0.80 -24.13 4.54
C ALA A 50 -1.13 -23.90 3.03
N PHE A 51 -0.29 -23.15 2.33
CA PHE A 51 -0.44 -22.97 0.87
C PHE A 51 -0.24 -24.29 0.12
N ARG A 52 0.77 -25.07 0.49
CA ARG A 52 1.07 -26.37 -0.13
C ARG A 52 -0.05 -27.37 0.09
N SER A 53 -0.63 -27.44 1.28
CA SER A 53 -1.73 -28.37 1.58
C SER A 53 -2.97 -28.13 0.70
N ALA A 54 -3.17 -26.91 0.21
CA ALA A 54 -4.29 -26.61 -0.68
C ALA A 54 -4.11 -27.18 -2.10
N ALA A 55 -2.90 -27.60 -2.49
CA ALA A 55 -2.64 -28.13 -3.83
C ALA A 55 -3.39 -29.47 -4.11
N GLU A 56 -3.79 -30.18 -3.07
CA GLU A 56 -4.58 -31.42 -3.17
C GLU A 56 -6.07 -31.18 -3.40
N HIS A 57 -6.52 -29.92 -3.46
CA HIS A 57 -7.93 -29.52 -3.53
C HIS A 57 -8.19 -28.45 -4.60
N LEU A 58 -7.37 -28.40 -5.66
CA LEU A 58 -7.47 -27.37 -6.70
C LEU A 58 -8.74 -27.49 -7.56
N GLU A 59 -9.38 -28.66 -7.56
CA GLU A 59 -10.61 -28.94 -8.29
C GLU A 59 -11.87 -28.41 -7.61
N ILE A 60 -11.76 -27.92 -6.35
CA ILE A 60 -12.90 -27.48 -5.54
C ILE A 60 -12.89 -25.96 -5.42
N TYR A 61 -14.04 -25.33 -5.62
CA TYR A 61 -14.19 -23.90 -5.31
C TYR A 61 -13.89 -23.61 -3.83
N PRO A 62 -13.18 -22.50 -3.52
CA PRO A 62 -13.01 -22.08 -2.13
C PRO A 62 -14.34 -21.70 -1.49
N GLU A 63 -14.37 -21.59 -0.16
CA GLU A 63 -15.52 -21.03 0.54
C GLU A 63 -15.65 -19.54 0.19
N GLY A 64 -16.83 -19.15 -0.31
CA GLY A 64 -17.04 -17.86 -1.00
C GLY A 64 -16.95 -16.63 -0.11
N SER A 65 -17.06 -16.77 1.22
CA SER A 65 -16.92 -15.66 2.17
C SER A 65 -15.52 -15.52 2.77
N SER A 66 -14.58 -16.39 2.39
CA SER A 66 -13.24 -16.49 3.01
C SER A 66 -13.31 -16.72 4.53
N LYS A 67 -14.25 -17.54 4.99
CA LYS A 67 -14.59 -17.73 6.40
C LYS A 67 -13.37 -18.08 7.26
N ILE A 68 -12.50 -19.00 6.80
CA ILE A 68 -11.31 -19.43 7.56
C ILE A 68 -10.36 -18.26 7.80
N LEU A 69 -10.18 -17.40 6.80
CA LEU A 69 -9.33 -16.21 6.89
C LEU A 69 -9.96 -15.14 7.77
N ARG A 70 -11.28 -14.87 7.60
CA ARG A 70 -12.00 -13.89 8.43
C ARG A 70 -11.99 -14.25 9.91
N LEU A 71 -12.17 -15.54 10.24
CA LEU A 71 -12.08 -16.04 11.63
C LEU A 71 -10.68 -15.84 12.22
N ALA A 72 -9.61 -16.13 11.46
CA ALA A 72 -8.24 -15.92 11.93
C ALA A 72 -7.93 -14.42 12.15
N LEU A 73 -8.39 -13.56 11.24
CA LEU A 73 -8.25 -12.11 11.37
C LEU A 73 -9.03 -11.57 12.57
N GLY A 74 -10.26 -12.03 12.77
CA GLY A 74 -11.07 -11.66 13.93
C GLY A 74 -10.43 -12.06 15.26
N GLU A 75 -9.93 -13.29 15.33
CA GLU A 75 -9.23 -13.84 16.50
C GLU A 75 -8.00 -13.00 16.89
N VAL A 76 -7.13 -12.70 15.92
CA VAL A 76 -5.83 -12.04 16.19
C VAL A 76 -5.98 -10.52 16.36
N HIS A 77 -6.91 -9.90 15.66
CA HIS A 77 -7.07 -8.44 15.68
C HIS A 77 -8.22 -7.95 16.55
N GLY A 78 -8.98 -8.85 17.18
CA GLY A 78 -10.11 -8.49 18.06
C GLY A 78 -11.26 -7.82 17.31
N VAL A 79 -11.51 -8.24 16.05
CA VAL A 79 -12.54 -7.68 15.16
C VAL A 79 -13.61 -8.74 14.91
N ASP A 80 -14.88 -8.32 14.90
CA ASP A 80 -15.97 -9.19 14.46
C ASP A 80 -15.71 -9.69 13.03
N PRO A 81 -15.60 -11.01 12.80
CA PRO A 81 -15.39 -11.57 11.47
C PRO A 81 -16.45 -11.16 10.43
N ASP A 82 -17.67 -10.86 10.85
CA ASP A 82 -18.74 -10.43 9.95
C ASP A 82 -18.60 -8.96 9.50
N ARG A 83 -17.68 -8.22 10.10
CA ARG A 83 -17.26 -6.89 9.65
C ARG A 83 -16.04 -6.93 8.71
N ILE A 84 -15.55 -8.11 8.34
CA ILE A 84 -14.38 -8.30 7.48
C ILE A 84 -14.82 -8.74 6.08
N VAL A 85 -14.24 -8.11 5.05
CA VAL A 85 -14.27 -8.59 3.67
C VAL A 85 -12.86 -8.88 3.20
N CYS A 86 -12.64 -10.04 2.58
CA CYS A 86 -11.37 -10.42 1.97
C CYS A 86 -11.41 -10.18 0.45
N GLY A 87 -10.29 -9.72 -0.11
CA GLY A 87 -10.13 -9.42 -1.53
C GLY A 87 -8.89 -10.07 -2.14
N ASN A 88 -8.83 -10.12 -3.46
CA ASN A 88 -7.68 -10.58 -4.23
C ASN A 88 -6.55 -9.52 -4.21
N GLY A 89 -6.01 -9.25 -3.04
CA GLY A 89 -5.17 -8.11 -2.69
C GLY A 89 -5.99 -6.93 -2.17
N SER A 90 -5.33 -5.96 -1.54
CA SER A 90 -5.98 -4.69 -1.18
C SER A 90 -6.46 -3.91 -2.40
N ASP A 91 -5.78 -4.04 -3.54
CA ASP A 91 -6.16 -3.38 -4.78
C ASP A 91 -7.59 -3.75 -5.22
N ASP A 92 -7.98 -5.02 -5.11
CA ASP A 92 -9.35 -5.50 -5.38
C ASP A 92 -10.36 -4.74 -4.51
N LEU A 93 -10.09 -4.64 -3.20
CA LEU A 93 -10.96 -3.94 -2.25
C LEU A 93 -11.05 -2.44 -2.52
N LEU A 94 -9.93 -1.80 -2.86
CA LEU A 94 -9.91 -0.38 -3.22
C LEU A 94 -10.72 -0.11 -4.50
N HIS A 95 -10.63 -0.97 -5.52
CA HIS A 95 -11.46 -0.89 -6.72
C HIS A 95 -12.96 -1.05 -6.38
N LEU A 96 -13.31 -2.03 -5.56
CA LEU A 96 -14.68 -2.24 -5.13
C LEU A 96 -15.24 -1.05 -4.34
N LEU A 97 -14.43 -0.45 -3.45
CA LEU A 97 -14.81 0.77 -2.73
C LEU A 97 -15.04 1.95 -3.68
N ALA A 98 -14.13 2.16 -4.66
CA ALA A 98 -14.32 3.19 -5.67
C ALA A 98 -15.61 2.96 -6.48
N GLN A 99 -15.86 1.73 -6.91
CA GLN A 99 -17.05 1.37 -7.68
C GLN A 99 -18.35 1.53 -6.89
N CYS A 100 -18.33 1.31 -5.56
CA CYS A 100 -19.51 1.46 -4.70
C CYS A 100 -19.83 2.92 -4.38
N TYR A 101 -18.83 3.78 -4.25
CA TYR A 101 -18.99 5.09 -3.61
C TYR A 101 -18.61 6.28 -4.50
N LEU A 102 -18.17 6.04 -5.74
CA LEU A 102 -17.81 7.08 -6.71
C LEU A 102 -18.54 6.87 -8.03
N GLY A 103 -18.93 7.97 -8.67
CA GLY A 103 -19.55 8.00 -9.99
C GLY A 103 -19.30 9.32 -10.71
N GLU A 104 -19.96 9.49 -11.85
CA GLU A 104 -19.87 10.73 -12.63
C GLU A 104 -20.32 11.95 -11.82
N GLY A 105 -19.47 12.97 -11.79
CA GLY A 105 -19.70 14.22 -11.05
C GLY A 105 -19.18 14.20 -9.61
N ASP A 106 -18.83 13.02 -9.08
CA ASP A 106 -18.23 12.90 -7.74
C ASP A 106 -16.73 13.24 -7.72
N GLU A 107 -16.23 13.51 -6.52
CA GLU A 107 -14.82 13.77 -6.26
C GLU A 107 -14.27 12.85 -5.17
N ALA A 108 -13.02 12.42 -5.34
CA ALA A 108 -12.23 11.86 -4.27
C ALA A 108 -11.04 12.76 -3.95
N VAL A 109 -10.74 12.93 -2.66
CA VAL A 109 -9.60 13.73 -2.17
C VAL A 109 -8.47 12.80 -1.74
N MET A 110 -7.24 13.15 -2.04
CA MET A 110 -6.03 12.46 -1.58
C MET A 110 -4.86 13.42 -1.47
N ASN A 111 -3.83 13.06 -0.72
CA ASN A 111 -2.56 13.75 -0.77
C ASN A 111 -1.83 13.48 -2.11
N ARG A 112 -1.11 14.48 -2.64
CA ARG A 112 -0.48 14.46 -3.99
C ARG A 112 0.43 13.25 -4.19
N TYR A 113 1.29 12.98 -3.20
CA TYR A 113 2.21 11.84 -3.23
C TYR A 113 1.59 10.56 -2.63
N GLY A 114 0.26 10.43 -2.66
CA GLY A 114 -0.43 9.21 -2.24
C GLY A 114 -0.24 8.05 -3.22
N PHE A 115 -0.75 6.89 -2.82
CA PHE A 115 -0.58 5.66 -3.62
C PHE A 115 -1.18 5.83 -5.03
N SER A 116 -0.37 5.57 -6.04
CA SER A 116 -0.67 5.85 -7.46
C SER A 116 -1.89 5.08 -8.04
N VAL A 117 -2.43 4.12 -7.29
CA VAL A 117 -3.67 3.41 -7.67
C VAL A 117 -4.91 4.27 -7.43
N TYR A 118 -4.91 5.18 -6.44
CA TYR A 118 -6.11 5.96 -6.12
C TYR A 118 -6.61 6.81 -7.29
N PRO A 119 -5.77 7.58 -8.03
CA PRO A 119 -6.22 8.28 -9.21
C PRO A 119 -6.77 7.36 -10.30
N ILE A 120 -6.18 6.18 -10.46
CA ILE A 120 -6.61 5.18 -11.45
C ILE A 120 -8.03 4.70 -11.14
N ILE A 121 -8.26 4.24 -9.92
CA ILE A 121 -9.58 3.68 -9.53
C ILE A 121 -10.67 4.76 -9.44
N THR A 122 -10.31 5.97 -9.03
CA THR A 122 -11.22 7.11 -8.98
C THR A 122 -11.71 7.47 -10.39
N LYS A 123 -10.79 7.64 -11.35
CA LYS A 123 -11.13 7.91 -12.74
C LYS A 123 -11.88 6.74 -13.40
N ALA A 124 -11.51 5.50 -13.08
CA ALA A 124 -12.19 4.31 -13.59
C ALA A 124 -13.65 4.21 -13.12
N ALA A 125 -13.97 4.78 -11.97
CA ALA A 125 -15.34 4.91 -11.46
C ALA A 125 -16.09 6.12 -12.07
N GLY A 126 -15.46 6.91 -12.95
CA GLY A 126 -16.05 8.11 -13.57
C GLY A 126 -15.95 9.38 -12.73
N ALA A 127 -15.27 9.34 -11.59
CA ALA A 127 -15.12 10.47 -10.69
C ALA A 127 -13.82 11.26 -10.92
N SER A 128 -13.75 12.46 -10.36
CA SER A 128 -12.57 13.32 -10.39
C SER A 128 -11.71 13.14 -9.15
N ILE A 129 -10.38 13.27 -9.31
CA ILE A 129 -9.43 13.24 -8.21
C ILE A 129 -8.97 14.65 -7.85
N VAL A 130 -9.03 15.00 -6.57
CA VAL A 130 -8.51 16.24 -6.00
C VAL A 130 -7.25 15.90 -5.21
N MET A 131 -6.11 16.40 -5.67
CA MET A 131 -4.80 16.16 -5.03
C MET A 131 -4.43 17.36 -4.18
N VAL A 132 -4.02 17.10 -2.94
CA VAL A 132 -3.64 18.10 -1.94
C VAL A 132 -2.15 17.98 -1.66
N ASP A 133 -1.45 19.10 -1.62
CA ASP A 133 -0.01 19.12 -1.30
C ASP A 133 0.24 18.72 0.16
N GLU A 134 1.32 18.01 0.39
CA GLU A 134 1.81 17.60 1.68
C GLU A 134 2.72 18.68 2.30
N THR A 135 2.82 18.67 3.63
CA THR A 135 3.86 19.39 4.35
C THR A 135 4.97 18.41 4.72
N ASP A 136 6.19 18.66 4.25
CA ASP A 136 7.37 17.79 4.48
C ASP A 136 7.07 16.30 4.15
N TYR A 137 6.45 16.06 2.98
CA TYR A 137 6.05 14.72 2.51
C TYR A 137 5.05 13.99 3.42
N THR A 138 4.46 14.69 4.39
CA THR A 138 3.42 14.15 5.28
C THR A 138 2.08 14.76 4.93
N ALA A 139 1.02 13.95 4.89
CA ALA A 139 -0.32 14.41 4.61
C ALA A 139 -0.73 15.56 5.56
N ASP A 140 -1.26 16.63 5.00
CA ASP A 140 -1.72 17.81 5.74
C ASP A 140 -3.24 17.71 5.95
N VAL A 141 -3.66 17.54 7.19
CA VAL A 141 -5.08 17.37 7.53
C VAL A 141 -5.90 18.63 7.25
N ASP A 142 -5.35 19.81 7.49
CA ASP A 142 -6.06 21.07 7.23
C ASP A 142 -6.25 21.28 5.73
N ALA A 143 -5.22 20.99 4.94
CA ALA A 143 -5.29 21.06 3.49
C ALA A 143 -6.27 20.01 2.92
N LEU A 144 -6.28 18.77 3.46
CA LEU A 144 -7.24 17.74 3.06
C LEU A 144 -8.69 18.17 3.36
N LEU A 145 -8.94 18.74 4.53
CA LEU A 145 -10.26 19.24 4.92
C LEU A 145 -10.70 20.45 4.07
N ALA A 146 -9.77 21.38 3.78
CA ALA A 146 -10.04 22.54 2.93
C ALA A 146 -10.38 22.17 1.49
N ALA A 147 -9.89 21.02 0.99
CA ALA A 147 -10.17 20.52 -0.35
C ALA A 147 -11.53 19.82 -0.49
N VAL A 148 -12.25 19.59 0.61
CA VAL A 148 -13.57 18.95 0.60
C VAL A 148 -14.61 19.89 -0.01
N THR A 149 -15.33 19.40 -1.04
CA THR A 149 -16.44 20.09 -1.70
C THR A 149 -17.76 19.37 -1.49
N PRO A 150 -18.91 19.92 -1.91
CA PRO A 150 -20.17 19.19 -1.91
C PRO A 150 -20.15 17.89 -2.75
N ARG A 151 -19.25 17.78 -3.73
CA ARG A 151 -19.09 16.60 -4.59
C ARG A 151 -18.17 15.53 -3.99
N THR A 152 -17.41 15.85 -2.96
CA THR A 152 -16.50 14.88 -2.31
C THR A 152 -17.28 13.73 -1.69
N LYS A 153 -16.94 12.50 -2.07
CA LYS A 153 -17.54 11.25 -1.57
C LYS A 153 -16.54 10.34 -0.88
N VAL A 154 -15.26 10.41 -1.27
CA VAL A 154 -14.21 9.56 -0.71
C VAL A 154 -12.98 10.39 -0.37
N VAL A 155 -12.36 10.09 0.76
CA VAL A 155 -10.99 10.53 1.11
C VAL A 155 -10.11 9.29 1.18
N TRP A 156 -9.09 9.23 0.30
CA TRP A 156 -8.08 8.18 0.29
C TRP A 156 -6.91 8.59 1.18
N LEU A 157 -6.64 7.83 2.23
CA LEU A 157 -5.53 8.07 3.15
C LEU A 157 -4.68 6.80 3.29
N ALA A 158 -3.49 6.77 2.67
CA ALA A 158 -2.48 5.76 2.96
C ALA A 158 -1.73 6.11 4.25
N ASN A 159 -1.75 5.22 5.24
CA ASN A 159 -1.15 5.48 6.55
C ASN A 159 -0.50 4.22 7.15
N PRO A 160 0.85 4.05 7.10
CA PRO A 160 1.85 4.93 6.48
C PRO A 160 1.71 5.10 4.97
N ASN A 161 2.13 6.27 4.47
CA ASN A 161 2.00 6.64 3.07
C ASN A 161 3.06 5.94 2.19
N ASN A 162 2.72 5.70 0.94
CA ASN A 162 3.62 5.23 -0.11
C ASN A 162 3.56 6.24 -1.27
N PRO A 163 4.69 6.88 -1.66
CA PRO A 163 6.07 6.43 -1.50
C PRO A 163 6.86 7.07 -0.35
N THR A 164 6.27 7.96 0.45
CA THR A 164 7.00 8.81 1.40
C THR A 164 7.44 8.05 2.66
N GLY A 165 6.65 7.08 3.12
CA GLY A 165 6.87 6.35 4.38
C GLY A 165 6.39 7.10 5.62
N THR A 166 5.98 8.36 5.47
CA THR A 166 5.44 9.21 6.54
C THR A 166 4.07 8.71 7.00
N TYR A 167 3.62 9.17 8.16
CA TYR A 167 2.33 8.76 8.72
C TYR A 167 1.66 9.91 9.47
N LEU A 168 0.35 9.80 9.65
CA LEU A 168 -0.44 10.59 10.59
C LEU A 168 -0.63 9.83 11.90
N SER A 169 -0.54 10.52 13.04
CA SER A 169 -0.88 9.96 14.34
C SER A 169 -2.38 9.61 14.43
N ASP A 170 -2.77 8.79 15.41
CA ASP A 170 -4.19 8.50 15.68
C ASP A 170 -5.00 9.78 15.90
N ALA A 171 -4.41 10.75 16.61
CA ALA A 171 -5.06 12.05 16.86
C ALA A 171 -5.35 12.80 15.55
N GLU A 172 -4.40 12.84 14.61
CA GLU A 172 -4.58 13.51 13.32
C GLU A 172 -5.56 12.78 12.41
N VAL A 173 -5.54 11.44 12.38
CA VAL A 173 -6.54 10.66 11.63
C VAL A 173 -7.95 10.89 12.19
N ARG A 174 -8.10 10.96 13.52
CA ARG A 174 -9.38 11.31 14.16
C ARG A 174 -9.80 12.74 13.88
N ARG A 175 -8.86 13.69 13.87
CA ARG A 175 -9.12 15.09 13.51
C ARG A 175 -9.61 15.19 12.05
N LEU A 176 -8.96 14.47 11.12
CA LEU A 176 -9.41 14.39 9.74
C LEU A 176 -10.85 13.88 9.69
N HIS A 177 -11.14 12.72 10.29
CA HIS A 177 -12.49 12.14 10.29
C HIS A 177 -13.54 13.10 10.90
N ALA A 178 -13.23 13.74 12.03
CA ALA A 178 -14.14 14.64 12.70
C ALA A 178 -14.50 15.90 11.87
N GLY A 179 -13.62 16.31 10.95
CA GLY A 179 -13.86 17.42 10.03
C GLY A 179 -14.61 17.01 8.74
N LEU A 180 -14.76 15.71 8.48
CA LEU A 180 -15.48 15.23 7.30
C LEU A 180 -16.99 15.17 7.55
N ARG A 181 -17.77 15.44 6.49
CA ARG A 181 -19.22 15.20 6.52
C ARG A 181 -19.52 13.70 6.67
N PRO A 182 -20.63 13.31 7.32
CA PRO A 182 -20.99 11.90 7.53
C PRO A 182 -21.22 11.09 6.24
N ASP A 183 -21.50 11.77 5.12
CA ASP A 183 -21.70 11.15 3.79
C ASP A 183 -20.39 10.92 3.01
N ILE A 184 -19.24 11.28 3.59
CA ILE A 184 -17.93 11.05 2.99
C ILE A 184 -17.30 9.79 3.60
N LEU A 185 -16.88 8.87 2.76
CA LEU A 185 -16.15 7.68 3.17
C LEU A 185 -14.66 8.01 3.37
N LEU A 186 -14.14 7.79 4.56
CA LEU A 186 -12.69 7.81 4.83
C LEU A 186 -12.13 6.39 4.66
N VAL A 187 -11.25 6.20 3.69
CA VAL A 187 -10.52 4.95 3.47
C VAL A 187 -9.13 5.07 4.04
N ILE A 188 -8.84 4.33 5.11
CA ILE A 188 -7.52 4.24 5.74
C ILE A 188 -6.82 3.00 5.15
N ASP A 189 -5.91 3.23 4.21
CA ASP A 189 -5.08 2.17 3.63
C ASP A 189 -3.86 1.95 4.52
N SER A 190 -3.93 0.92 5.35
CA SER A 190 -2.94 0.55 6.35
C SER A 190 -2.03 -0.58 5.84
N ALA A 191 -1.62 -0.55 4.57
CA ALA A 191 -0.83 -1.59 3.92
C ALA A 191 0.52 -1.86 4.59
N TYR A 192 1.04 -0.92 5.39
CA TYR A 192 2.34 -1.02 6.07
C TYR A 192 2.22 -1.07 7.60
N ALA A 193 1.03 -1.27 8.14
CA ALA A 193 0.74 -1.20 9.58
C ALA A 193 1.61 -2.12 10.44
N GLU A 194 2.00 -3.31 9.92
CA GLU A 194 2.82 -4.28 10.64
C GLU A 194 4.23 -3.75 10.97
N TYR A 195 4.71 -2.76 10.22
CA TYR A 195 6.06 -2.23 10.33
C TYR A 195 6.18 -1.01 11.26
N VAL A 196 5.05 -0.41 11.62
CA VAL A 196 5.03 0.82 12.40
C VAL A 196 5.54 0.57 13.82
N THR A 197 6.47 1.44 14.26
CA THR A 197 7.03 1.43 15.61
C THR A 197 6.63 2.67 16.42
N ALA A 198 6.05 3.68 15.78
CA ALA A 198 5.57 4.90 16.42
C ALA A 198 4.44 4.60 17.42
N ALA A 199 4.56 5.14 18.63
CA ALA A 199 3.62 4.84 19.73
C ALA A 199 2.26 5.56 19.59
N ASP A 200 2.21 6.65 18.82
CA ASP A 200 1.03 7.47 18.55
C ASP A 200 0.27 7.06 17.27
N TYR A 201 0.73 6.01 16.59
CA TYR A 201 0.07 5.45 15.41
C TYR A 201 -1.07 4.51 15.79
N SER A 202 -2.13 4.54 14.99
CA SER A 202 -3.22 3.56 15.01
C SER A 202 -3.50 3.03 13.61
N VAL A 203 -3.78 1.72 13.53
CA VAL A 203 -4.19 1.07 12.27
C VAL A 203 -5.62 1.45 11.85
N GLY A 204 -6.35 2.22 12.66
CA GLY A 204 -7.70 2.68 12.38
C GLY A 204 -8.83 1.75 12.86
N LEU A 205 -8.56 0.55 13.36
CA LEU A 205 -9.61 -0.41 13.77
C LEU A 205 -10.56 0.16 14.83
N LYS A 206 -10.03 0.92 15.81
CA LYS A 206 -10.86 1.55 16.84
C LYS A 206 -11.80 2.61 16.23
N LEU A 207 -11.29 3.46 15.33
CA LEU A 207 -12.10 4.45 14.64
C LEU A 207 -13.18 3.80 13.77
N VAL A 208 -12.86 2.72 13.04
CA VAL A 208 -13.85 1.92 12.29
C VAL A 208 -14.93 1.35 13.20
N ALA A 209 -14.57 0.90 14.42
CA ALA A 209 -15.55 0.37 15.38
C ALA A 209 -16.53 1.44 15.89
N GLU A 210 -16.07 2.68 16.00
CA GLU A 210 -16.82 3.82 16.56
C GLU A 210 -17.65 4.57 15.50
N THR A 211 -17.45 4.31 14.20
CA THR A 211 -18.01 5.11 13.11
C THR A 211 -18.69 4.26 12.03
N LYS A 212 -19.44 4.90 11.12
CA LYS A 212 -20.15 4.21 10.02
C LYS A 212 -19.54 4.49 8.64
N ASN A 213 -18.73 5.53 8.53
CA ASN A 213 -18.17 6.04 7.28
C ASN A 213 -16.64 5.94 7.23
N VAL A 214 -16.05 5.03 8.00
CA VAL A 214 -14.62 4.71 7.94
C VAL A 214 -14.43 3.25 7.58
N VAL A 215 -13.50 2.99 6.67
CA VAL A 215 -13.03 1.65 6.34
C VAL A 215 -11.52 1.60 6.49
N MET A 216 -11.01 0.52 7.07
CA MET A 216 -9.59 0.19 7.11
C MET A 216 -9.30 -0.92 6.11
N VAL A 217 -8.27 -0.73 5.27
CA VAL A 217 -7.83 -1.71 4.27
C VAL A 217 -6.40 -2.14 4.56
N ARG A 218 -6.10 -3.43 4.46
CA ARG A 218 -4.77 -4.02 4.66
C ARG A 218 -4.44 -5.06 3.59
N THR A 219 -3.15 -5.39 3.47
CA THR A 219 -2.65 -6.37 2.51
C THR A 219 -1.68 -7.35 3.17
N PHE A 220 -1.66 -8.60 2.73
CA PHE A 220 -0.63 -9.57 3.08
C PHE A 220 0.61 -9.48 2.17
N SER A 221 0.56 -8.65 1.12
CA SER A 221 1.67 -8.51 0.17
C SER A 221 2.97 -8.08 0.84
N LYS A 222 2.89 -7.28 1.92
CA LYS A 222 4.07 -6.78 2.62
C LYS A 222 4.57 -7.74 3.71
N MET A 223 3.78 -8.76 4.04
CA MET A 223 4.11 -9.80 5.03
C MET A 223 4.69 -11.08 4.38
N GLY A 224 5.21 -10.99 3.15
CA GLY A 224 5.79 -12.12 2.43
C GLY A 224 4.81 -12.94 1.57
N LEU A 225 3.56 -12.53 1.45
CA LEU A 225 2.53 -13.22 0.66
C LEU A 225 2.11 -12.41 -0.58
N ALA A 226 3.02 -11.65 -1.18
CA ALA A 226 2.72 -10.81 -2.34
C ALA A 226 2.13 -11.61 -3.52
N ALA A 227 2.66 -12.80 -3.79
CA ALA A 227 2.20 -13.68 -4.88
C ALA A 227 0.85 -14.34 -4.58
N ALA A 228 0.46 -14.49 -3.32
CA ALA A 228 -0.82 -15.09 -2.93
C ALA A 228 -2.02 -14.17 -3.22
N ARG A 229 -1.78 -12.88 -3.42
CA ARG A 229 -2.81 -11.87 -3.70
C ARG A 229 -3.91 -11.86 -2.66
N ILE A 230 -3.60 -11.47 -1.43
CA ILE A 230 -4.58 -11.39 -0.33
C ILE A 230 -4.59 -9.97 0.24
N GLY A 231 -5.80 -9.43 0.40
CA GLY A 231 -6.09 -8.23 1.18
C GLY A 231 -7.35 -8.42 2.02
N TRP A 232 -7.57 -7.52 2.94
CA TRP A 232 -8.77 -7.51 3.75
C TRP A 232 -9.14 -6.09 4.17
N MET A 233 -10.41 -5.86 4.42
CA MET A 233 -10.93 -4.62 4.96
C MET A 233 -11.84 -4.86 6.14
N VAL A 234 -12.00 -3.84 6.97
CA VAL A 234 -13.01 -3.78 8.05
C VAL A 234 -13.83 -2.52 7.87
N GLY A 235 -15.14 -2.66 7.93
CA GLY A 235 -16.08 -1.55 7.82
C GLY A 235 -17.31 -1.71 8.71
N SER A 236 -18.27 -0.79 8.62
CA SER A 236 -19.59 -0.98 9.20
C SER A 236 -20.34 -2.12 8.47
N PRO A 237 -21.39 -2.70 9.08
CA PRO A 237 -22.20 -3.73 8.40
C PRO A 237 -22.72 -3.28 7.04
N GLU A 238 -23.10 -2.02 6.89
CA GLU A 238 -23.60 -1.44 5.65
C GLU A 238 -22.52 -1.37 4.57
N LEU A 239 -21.28 -0.99 4.95
CA LEU A 239 -20.13 -0.99 4.05
C LEU A 239 -19.78 -2.40 3.60
N VAL A 240 -19.80 -3.36 4.52
CA VAL A 240 -19.53 -4.78 4.24
C VAL A 240 -20.60 -5.36 3.30
N ASP A 241 -21.88 -5.07 3.54
CA ASP A 241 -22.97 -5.52 2.67
C ASP A 241 -22.81 -4.97 1.25
N ALA A 242 -22.52 -3.67 1.10
CA ALA A 242 -22.34 -3.05 -0.20
C ALA A 242 -21.22 -3.73 -1.01
N ILE A 243 -20.05 -3.97 -0.39
CA ILE A 243 -18.94 -4.64 -1.06
C ILE A 243 -19.27 -6.10 -1.39
N ASN A 244 -19.94 -6.83 -0.50
CA ASN A 244 -20.34 -8.21 -0.74
C ASN A 244 -21.32 -8.37 -1.92
N ARG A 245 -22.08 -7.33 -2.28
CA ARG A 245 -23.00 -7.35 -3.42
C ARG A 245 -22.29 -7.30 -4.77
N ILE A 246 -21.10 -6.69 -4.85
CA ILE A 246 -20.41 -6.44 -6.13
C ILE A 246 -19.09 -7.18 -6.27
N ARG A 247 -18.50 -7.69 -5.16
CA ARG A 247 -17.26 -8.49 -5.26
C ARG A 247 -17.50 -9.76 -6.09
N GLY A 248 -16.47 -10.22 -6.80
CA GLY A 248 -16.54 -11.49 -7.52
C GLY A 248 -16.84 -12.66 -6.57
N PRO A 249 -17.68 -13.62 -6.97
CA PRO A 249 -17.85 -14.85 -6.22
C PRO A 249 -16.50 -15.59 -6.17
N PHE A 250 -16.14 -16.17 -5.01
CA PHE A 250 -14.88 -16.90 -4.83
C PHE A 250 -13.62 -16.08 -5.17
N ASN A 251 -13.64 -14.77 -4.95
CA ASN A 251 -12.57 -13.84 -5.34
C ASN A 251 -11.21 -14.12 -4.69
N VAL A 252 -11.17 -14.80 -3.55
CA VAL A 252 -9.92 -15.23 -2.88
C VAL A 252 -9.77 -16.75 -3.01
N ASN A 253 -8.71 -17.20 -3.67
CA ASN A 253 -8.44 -18.61 -3.88
C ASN A 253 -8.15 -19.38 -2.58
N LEU A 254 -8.41 -20.71 -2.57
CA LEU A 254 -8.23 -21.54 -1.38
C LEU A 254 -6.81 -21.53 -0.81
N PRO A 255 -5.73 -21.68 -1.61
CA PRO A 255 -4.36 -21.60 -1.10
C PRO A 255 -4.09 -20.26 -0.39
N ALA A 256 -4.60 -19.16 -0.92
CA ALA A 256 -4.45 -17.83 -0.33
C ALA A 256 -5.20 -17.71 1.01
N GLN A 257 -6.44 -18.22 1.11
CA GLN A 257 -7.21 -18.21 2.36
C GLN A 257 -6.48 -18.97 3.46
N LEU A 258 -5.98 -20.17 3.16
CA LEU A 258 -5.26 -21.00 4.15
C LEU A 258 -3.93 -20.37 4.56
N ALA A 259 -3.13 -19.90 3.59
CA ALA A 259 -1.87 -19.23 3.86
C ALA A 259 -2.06 -17.92 4.65
N GLY A 260 -3.06 -17.13 4.29
CA GLY A 260 -3.41 -15.90 5.00
C GLY A 260 -3.82 -16.16 6.46
N ALA A 261 -4.66 -17.17 6.70
CA ALA A 261 -5.06 -17.55 8.04
C ALA A 261 -3.87 -18.04 8.88
N ALA A 262 -2.97 -18.85 8.30
CA ALA A 262 -1.77 -19.31 8.96
C ALA A 262 -0.78 -18.16 9.26
N ALA A 263 -0.57 -17.26 8.31
CA ALA A 263 0.27 -16.08 8.49
C ALA A 263 -0.26 -15.15 9.58
N THR A 264 -1.59 -14.92 9.62
CA THR A 264 -2.25 -14.10 10.65
C THR A 264 -1.97 -14.64 12.06
N ARG A 265 -2.06 -15.96 12.24
CA ARG A 265 -1.79 -16.61 13.55
C ARG A 265 -0.30 -16.75 13.88
N ASP A 266 0.60 -16.54 12.91
CA ASP A 266 2.05 -16.58 13.14
C ASP A 266 2.57 -15.23 13.65
N VAL A 267 2.09 -14.84 14.84
CA VAL A 267 2.43 -13.57 15.48
C VAL A 267 3.94 -13.45 15.78
N GLU A 268 4.62 -14.58 16.01
CA GLU A 268 6.07 -14.60 16.23
C GLU A 268 6.83 -14.22 14.95
N PHE A 269 6.41 -14.73 13.79
CA PHE A 269 7.00 -14.36 12.52
C PHE A 269 6.77 -12.87 12.22
N THR A 270 5.55 -12.37 12.46
CA THR A 270 5.21 -10.95 12.27
C THR A 270 6.04 -10.06 13.20
N ALA A 271 6.22 -10.42 14.46
CA ALA A 271 7.06 -9.68 15.40
C ALA A 271 8.54 -9.66 14.95
N ARG A 272 9.05 -10.79 14.46
CA ARG A 272 10.42 -10.92 13.92
C ARG A 272 10.59 -10.07 12.67
N LEU A 273 9.60 -10.06 11.77
CA LEU A 273 9.60 -9.24 10.56
C LEU A 273 9.63 -7.75 10.89
N LYS A 274 8.78 -7.32 11.85
CA LYS A 274 8.75 -5.93 12.34
C LYS A 274 10.10 -5.51 12.92
N ALA A 275 10.68 -6.32 13.80
CA ALA A 275 11.95 -6.02 14.45
C ALA A 275 13.11 -5.94 13.43
N TYR A 276 13.14 -6.87 12.46
CA TYR A 276 14.12 -6.85 11.38
C TYR A 276 14.02 -5.57 10.55
N ASN A 277 12.81 -5.23 10.15
CA ASN A 277 12.56 -4.02 9.37
C ASN A 277 12.97 -2.75 10.11
N ALA A 278 12.55 -2.61 11.38
CA ALA A 278 12.90 -1.46 12.20
C ALA A 278 14.42 -1.29 12.30
N LYS A 279 15.16 -2.37 12.61
CA LYS A 279 16.61 -2.37 12.68
C LYS A 279 17.25 -1.81 11.39
N TRP A 280 16.85 -2.34 10.23
CA TRP A 280 17.51 -1.98 8.97
C TRP A 280 17.02 -0.66 8.41
N ARG A 281 15.77 -0.29 8.63
CA ARG A 281 15.24 1.04 8.30
C ARG A 281 16.01 2.13 9.08
N ASP A 282 16.11 1.96 10.41
CA ASP A 282 16.75 2.94 11.26
C ASP A 282 18.27 3.02 10.94
N TRP A 283 18.90 1.86 10.67
CA TRP A 283 20.31 1.81 10.29
C TRP A 283 20.57 2.52 8.95
N ILE A 284 19.82 2.24 7.88
CA ILE A 284 20.04 2.88 6.58
C ILE A 284 19.76 4.39 6.65
N THR A 285 18.73 4.81 7.39
CA THR A 285 18.44 6.23 7.61
C THR A 285 19.61 6.94 8.28
N GLN A 286 20.11 6.42 9.40
CA GLN A 286 21.24 6.99 10.12
C GLN A 286 22.50 7.05 9.25
N GLU A 287 22.82 5.99 8.51
CA GLU A 287 24.01 5.91 7.68
C GLU A 287 23.97 6.91 6.51
N LEU A 288 22.80 7.14 5.90
CA LEU A 288 22.65 8.08 4.80
C LEU A 288 22.63 9.52 5.30
N ASP A 289 21.86 9.84 6.34
CA ASP A 289 21.78 11.19 6.93
C ASP A 289 23.17 11.65 7.44
N SER A 290 23.94 10.76 8.08
CA SER A 290 25.30 11.05 8.54
C SER A 290 26.27 11.40 7.39
N ASN A 291 25.90 11.12 6.16
CA ASN A 291 26.66 11.42 4.95
C ASN A 291 25.96 12.45 4.05
N HIS A 292 25.09 13.28 4.64
CA HIS A 292 24.38 14.37 3.96
C HIS A 292 23.46 13.91 2.82
N ILE A 293 22.98 12.67 2.85
CA ILE A 293 21.99 12.13 1.94
C ILE A 293 20.66 12.10 2.68
N HIS A 294 19.76 12.99 2.32
CA HIS A 294 18.51 13.18 3.05
C HIS A 294 17.56 11.99 2.90
N VAL A 295 17.11 11.44 4.04
CA VAL A 295 16.12 10.36 4.11
C VAL A 295 14.85 10.87 4.78
N VAL A 296 13.73 10.79 4.09
CA VAL A 296 12.44 11.15 4.68
C VAL A 296 12.08 10.14 5.78
N PRO A 297 11.69 10.60 6.99
CA PRO A 297 11.33 9.72 8.10
C PRO A 297 10.24 8.71 7.68
N SER A 298 10.50 7.41 7.88
CA SER A 298 9.60 6.35 7.42
C SER A 298 9.15 5.44 8.55
N GLN A 299 7.87 5.04 8.51
CA GLN A 299 7.29 3.99 9.35
C GLN A 299 6.89 2.74 8.51
N ALA A 300 7.29 2.70 7.24
CA ALA A 300 7.02 1.58 6.32
C ALA A 300 8.21 0.59 6.24
N ASN A 301 8.14 -0.34 5.29
CA ASN A 301 9.24 -1.27 4.97
C ASN A 301 10.10 -0.79 3.80
N PHE A 302 10.23 0.50 3.66
CA PHE A 302 11.09 1.20 2.69
C PHE A 302 11.49 2.55 3.25
N VAL A 303 12.47 3.18 2.63
CA VAL A 303 12.84 4.58 2.84
C VAL A 303 12.71 5.34 1.53
N MET A 304 12.40 6.63 1.62
CA MET A 304 12.48 7.56 0.50
C MET A 304 13.73 8.43 0.68
N VAL A 305 14.63 8.36 -0.29
CA VAL A 305 15.89 9.10 -0.31
C VAL A 305 15.76 10.24 -1.30
N LEU A 306 16.14 11.44 -0.89
CA LEU A 306 16.12 12.64 -1.72
C LEU A 306 17.53 13.06 -2.10
N PHE A 307 17.67 13.48 -3.34
CA PHE A 307 18.90 14.01 -3.93
C PHE A 307 18.72 15.49 -4.24
N PRO A 308 19.82 16.24 -4.49
CA PRO A 308 19.76 17.67 -4.81
C PRO A 308 18.85 17.98 -6.01
N ASP A 309 18.86 17.11 -7.00
CA ASP A 309 18.04 17.22 -8.22
C ASP A 309 17.78 15.86 -8.89
N ALA A 310 17.07 15.91 -10.03
CA ALA A 310 16.72 14.71 -10.79
C ALA A 310 17.94 14.01 -11.44
N GLU A 311 19.01 14.74 -11.76
CA GLU A 311 20.21 14.18 -12.40
C GLU A 311 20.98 13.33 -11.38
N HIS A 312 21.13 13.84 -10.16
CA HIS A 312 21.76 13.06 -9.06
C HIS A 312 20.93 11.81 -8.70
N ALA A 313 19.60 11.94 -8.65
CA ALA A 313 18.72 10.79 -8.42
C ALA A 313 18.85 9.74 -9.54
N LYS A 314 18.95 10.19 -10.79
CA LYS A 314 19.13 9.32 -11.95
C LYS A 314 20.48 8.61 -11.94
N LEU A 315 21.55 9.33 -11.62
CA LEU A 315 22.91 8.77 -11.48
C LEU A 315 22.91 7.69 -10.37
N ALA A 316 22.32 7.99 -9.21
CA ALA A 316 22.20 7.03 -8.11
C ALA A 316 21.40 5.80 -8.52
N PHE A 317 20.28 5.98 -9.20
CA PHE A 317 19.44 4.90 -9.72
C PHE A 317 20.24 3.99 -10.68
N ASP A 318 20.88 4.58 -11.70
CA ASP A 318 21.62 3.82 -12.72
C ASP A 318 22.79 3.06 -12.08
N THR A 319 23.54 3.70 -11.18
CA THR A 319 24.66 3.06 -10.48
C THR A 319 24.21 1.88 -9.61
N LEU A 320 23.10 2.03 -8.89
CA LEU A 320 22.50 0.93 -8.11
C LEU A 320 22.07 -0.23 -9.02
N MET A 321 21.40 0.10 -10.14
CA MET A 321 20.95 -0.88 -11.13
C MET A 321 22.12 -1.67 -11.75
N GLU A 322 23.21 -1.00 -12.14
CA GLU A 322 24.43 -1.63 -12.67
C GLU A 322 25.07 -2.59 -11.67
N ARG A 323 24.94 -2.31 -10.38
CA ARG A 323 25.41 -3.17 -9.29
C ARG A 323 24.40 -4.24 -8.87
N GLY A 324 23.28 -4.39 -9.62
CA GLY A 324 22.25 -5.38 -9.36
C GLY A 324 21.33 -5.08 -8.18
N LEU A 325 21.28 -3.83 -7.70
CA LEU A 325 20.36 -3.38 -6.65
C LEU A 325 19.22 -2.59 -7.28
N ILE A 326 18.06 -3.23 -7.47
CA ILE A 326 16.94 -2.68 -8.24
C ILE A 326 16.02 -1.89 -7.31
N VAL A 327 16.17 -0.57 -7.27
CA VAL A 327 15.35 0.36 -6.49
C VAL A 327 14.20 0.95 -7.33
N ARG A 328 13.36 1.81 -6.75
CA ARG A 328 12.22 2.43 -7.41
C ARG A 328 12.46 3.92 -7.69
N GLU A 329 12.47 4.31 -8.96
CA GLU A 329 12.29 5.71 -9.36
C GLU A 329 10.85 6.15 -9.05
N ILE A 330 10.71 7.34 -8.48
CA ILE A 330 9.40 7.89 -8.07
C ILE A 330 9.07 9.20 -8.78
N GLY A 331 9.88 9.62 -9.75
CA GLY A 331 9.66 10.83 -10.53
C GLY A 331 8.38 10.78 -11.35
N GLN A 332 8.25 9.82 -12.26
CA GLN A 332 7.08 9.70 -13.14
C GLN A 332 5.81 9.31 -12.42
N SER A 333 5.90 8.32 -11.50
CA SER A 333 4.72 7.72 -10.88
C SER A 333 4.16 8.52 -9.70
N TYR A 334 4.98 9.40 -9.09
CA TYR A 334 4.60 10.16 -7.89
C TYR A 334 4.94 11.64 -7.96
N GLY A 335 5.60 12.12 -9.03
CA GLY A 335 5.95 13.52 -9.17
C GLY A 335 7.12 13.98 -8.28
N ILE A 336 8.01 13.05 -7.85
CA ILE A 336 9.19 13.34 -7.04
C ILE A 336 10.45 12.99 -7.83
N PRO A 337 10.88 13.82 -8.80
CA PRO A 337 11.96 13.48 -9.73
C PRO A 337 13.32 13.34 -9.06
N ALA A 338 13.56 14.04 -7.96
CA ALA A 338 14.80 13.97 -7.17
C ALA A 338 14.78 12.86 -6.12
N GLY A 339 13.83 11.91 -6.17
CA GLY A 339 13.64 10.89 -5.15
C GLY A 339 13.80 9.47 -5.66
N LEU A 340 14.32 8.60 -4.79
CA LEU A 340 14.30 7.15 -4.94
C LEU A 340 13.61 6.50 -3.73
N ARG A 341 12.77 5.48 -3.98
CA ARG A 341 12.23 4.64 -2.92
C ARG A 341 12.99 3.32 -2.88
N ILE A 342 13.49 2.95 -1.71
CA ILE A 342 14.34 1.80 -1.48
C ILE A 342 13.67 0.89 -0.45
N SER A 343 13.25 -0.30 -0.85
CA SER A 343 12.68 -1.30 0.07
C SER A 343 13.74 -1.79 1.05
N ILE A 344 13.37 -2.04 2.30
CA ILE A 344 14.26 -2.68 3.26
C ILE A 344 14.48 -4.13 2.82
N GLY A 345 15.71 -4.46 2.50
CA GLY A 345 16.16 -5.75 2.00
C GLY A 345 17.00 -6.53 3.01
N SER A 346 17.80 -7.49 2.50
CA SER A 346 18.79 -8.20 3.32
C SER A 346 19.87 -7.24 3.83
N GLU A 347 20.57 -7.62 4.90
CA GLU A 347 21.72 -6.89 5.42
C GLU A 347 22.74 -6.55 4.32
N GLN A 348 23.09 -7.55 3.50
CA GLN A 348 24.03 -7.37 2.39
C GLN A 348 23.53 -6.32 1.40
N ALA A 349 22.24 -6.34 1.06
CA ALA A 349 21.65 -5.37 0.15
C ALA A 349 21.65 -3.95 0.74
N MET A 350 21.27 -3.80 2.02
CA MET A 350 21.27 -2.49 2.69
C MET A 350 22.67 -1.89 2.77
N ARG A 351 23.69 -2.71 3.15
CA ARG A 351 25.08 -2.27 3.16
C ARG A 351 25.59 -1.91 1.76
N GLY A 352 25.19 -2.67 0.73
CA GLY A 352 25.51 -2.37 -0.66
C GLY A 352 24.94 -1.04 -1.14
N VAL A 353 23.66 -0.78 -0.86
CA VAL A 353 23.00 0.50 -1.17
C VAL A 353 23.75 1.67 -0.53
N VAL A 354 23.97 1.59 0.78
CA VAL A 354 24.65 2.67 1.52
C VAL A 354 26.06 2.91 0.99
N GLY A 355 26.84 1.85 0.75
CA GLY A 355 28.20 1.96 0.23
C GLY A 355 28.27 2.66 -1.13
N ILE A 356 27.34 2.34 -2.04
CA ILE A 356 27.26 2.97 -3.36
C ILE A 356 26.84 4.44 -3.25
N LEU A 357 25.79 4.75 -2.49
CA LEU A 357 25.30 6.12 -2.37
C LEU A 357 26.33 7.05 -1.70
N LYS A 358 27.04 6.58 -0.67
CA LYS A 358 28.15 7.33 -0.04
C LYS A 358 29.29 7.63 -1.02
N ALA A 359 29.66 6.66 -1.85
CA ALA A 359 30.72 6.86 -2.85
C ALA A 359 30.34 7.93 -3.88
N LEU A 360 29.08 8.01 -4.27
CA LEU A 360 28.61 9.04 -5.22
C LEU A 360 28.69 10.46 -4.64
N VAL A 361 28.37 10.66 -3.36
CA VAL A 361 28.45 11.98 -2.71
C VAL A 361 29.90 12.45 -2.51
N GLN A 362 30.85 11.51 -2.36
CA GLN A 362 32.26 11.87 -2.21
C GLN A 362 32.94 12.30 -3.51
N ILE A 363 32.32 12.02 -4.65
CA ILE A 363 32.87 12.32 -5.99
C ILE A 363 32.24 13.62 -6.55
N ALA A 364 31.07 14.04 -6.06
CA ALA A 364 30.37 15.26 -6.44
C ALA A 364 30.84 16.45 -5.58
#